data_9d9711a487140fd8f7ee3b97fe5aa559
#
_entry.id   9d9711a487140fd8f7ee3b97fe5aa559
#
_cell.length_a   1.000
_cell.length_b   1.000
_cell.length_c   1.000
_cell.angle_alpha   90.00
_cell.angle_beta   90.00
_cell.angle_gamma   90.00
#
_symmetry.space_group_name_H-M   'P 1'
#
loop_
_entity.id
_entity.type
_entity.pdbx_description
1 polymer ?
#
loop_
_entity_poly.entity_id
_entity_poly.type
_entity_poly.pdbx_seq_one_letter_code
_entity_poly.pdbx_strand_id
1 'polypeptide(L)'
;MINDRGRLVVAGGGLAAALIAQRLNHGARVPVTVLEGAAQPFGEHTWSFHTSDVRPSDMAWLSPLVAHQWQGQSVRFRDHGRDLTSGYATLTSASVAAAMAKLDGVEIRTGSRVTNVSPRAITLESGEVIEADCVIDARGYRQSDALVLGYQKFVGLEVETKAPHGLTNPVIMDASVDQHDGYRFVYLLPFSPTRVLIEDTRYADGEALDQADLERAIQAYAASQGWAIAEIVRKEHGVLPISLAYDAERFWAESPPDVPQAGMRAALFHPTTGYSLPEAVRVANLVAEAWPIDSETLAARIKAHALARYRQQGFYRLLNRMLFLAARPDRRHLVLQRFYRLPQPLIERFYAGETSFFDIIRILTGKPPVPVSKAIKCIRETPLLRAVKS
;
A
#
# COMPACT_ATOMS: atom_id res chain seq x y z
N MET A 1 34.58 17.59 -11.95
CA MET A 1 34.75 16.15 -11.68
C MET A 1 33.38 15.53 -11.89
N ILE A 2 33.16 14.81 -13.00
CA ILE A 2 31.96 14.06 -13.29
C ILE A 2 31.86 12.95 -12.22
N ASN A 3 30.76 12.95 -11.49
CA ASN A 3 30.58 12.11 -10.33
C ASN A 3 30.47 10.65 -10.81
N ASP A 4 31.45 9.82 -10.49
CA ASP A 4 31.56 8.39 -10.85
C ASP A 4 30.47 7.52 -10.21
N ARG A 5 29.40 8.15 -9.70
CA ARG A 5 28.31 7.50 -8.94
C ARG A 5 27.08 7.12 -9.78
N GLY A 6 27.07 7.49 -11.05
CA GLY A 6 25.91 7.28 -11.93
C GLY A 6 24.72 8.18 -11.60
N ARG A 7 23.78 8.35 -12.56
CA ARG A 7 22.54 9.13 -12.43
C ARG A 7 21.34 8.21 -12.53
N LEU A 8 20.44 8.29 -11.55
CA LEU A 8 19.15 7.58 -11.57
C LEU A 8 18.03 8.55 -12.00
N VAL A 9 17.18 8.11 -12.93
CA VAL A 9 15.92 8.80 -13.25
C VAL A 9 14.75 7.87 -12.98
N VAL A 10 13.77 8.36 -12.22
CA VAL A 10 12.57 7.60 -11.86
C VAL A 10 11.34 8.24 -12.50
N ALA A 11 10.60 7.48 -13.29
CA ALA A 11 9.32 7.88 -13.87
C ALA A 11 8.19 7.61 -12.86
N GLY A 12 7.48 8.66 -12.42
CA GLY A 12 6.42 8.62 -11.42
C GLY A 12 6.89 9.04 -10.02
N GLY A 13 6.28 10.12 -9.51
CA GLY A 13 6.59 10.73 -8.22
C GLY A 13 5.73 10.18 -7.07
N GLY A 14 5.60 8.85 -6.96
CA GLY A 14 4.88 8.19 -5.88
C GLY A 14 5.79 7.72 -4.73
N LEU A 15 5.21 6.96 -3.78
CA LEU A 15 5.91 6.44 -2.60
C LEU A 15 7.19 5.66 -2.96
N ALA A 16 7.15 4.79 -3.97
CA ALA A 16 8.32 3.97 -4.34
C ALA A 16 9.50 4.85 -4.78
N ALA A 17 9.25 5.89 -5.58
CA ALA A 17 10.29 6.85 -5.99
C ALA A 17 10.88 7.59 -4.80
N ALA A 18 10.03 8.08 -3.88
CA ALA A 18 10.48 8.77 -2.67
C ALA A 18 11.36 7.87 -1.80
N LEU A 19 10.95 6.61 -1.57
CA LEU A 19 11.73 5.69 -0.73
C LEU A 19 13.05 5.28 -1.37
N ILE A 20 13.09 5.09 -2.69
CA ILE A 20 14.35 4.83 -3.43
C ILE A 20 15.29 6.02 -3.30
N ALA A 21 14.81 7.25 -3.57
CA ALA A 21 15.60 8.46 -3.45
C ALA A 21 16.14 8.68 -2.02
N GLN A 22 15.27 8.53 -1.02
CA GLN A 22 15.65 8.64 0.40
C GLN A 22 16.72 7.62 0.78
N ARG A 23 16.54 6.36 0.39
CA ARG A 23 17.46 5.28 0.74
C ARG A 23 18.84 5.43 0.09
N LEU A 24 18.87 5.83 -1.18
CA LEU A 24 20.13 6.13 -1.90
C LEU A 24 20.86 7.34 -1.30
N ASN A 25 20.12 8.36 -0.85
CA ASN A 25 20.74 9.54 -0.23
C ASN A 25 21.17 9.32 1.22
N HIS A 26 20.56 8.40 1.93
CA HIS A 26 21.01 8.04 3.29
C HIS A 26 22.43 7.46 3.34
N GLY A 27 22.90 6.85 2.26
CA GLY A 27 24.22 6.20 2.21
C GLY A 27 25.20 6.87 1.24
N ALA A 28 24.83 7.01 -0.02
CA ALA A 28 25.76 7.26 -1.12
C ALA A 28 25.65 8.63 -1.79
N ARG A 29 24.64 9.44 -1.49
CA ARG A 29 24.33 10.74 -2.16
C ARG A 29 24.32 10.61 -3.69
N VAL A 30 23.49 9.71 -4.18
CA VAL A 30 23.33 9.46 -5.61
C VAL A 30 22.46 10.56 -6.22
N PRO A 31 22.83 11.15 -7.39
CA PRO A 31 21.95 12.05 -8.12
C PRO A 31 20.68 11.31 -8.58
N VAL A 32 19.52 11.74 -8.11
CA VAL A 32 18.20 11.16 -8.46
C VAL A 32 17.30 12.24 -9.02
N THR A 33 16.77 12.02 -10.22
CA THR A 33 15.70 12.86 -10.79
C THR A 33 14.40 12.07 -10.76
N VAL A 34 13.37 12.60 -10.10
CA VAL A 34 12.02 12.05 -10.07
C VAL A 34 11.13 12.87 -10.99
N LEU A 35 10.46 12.21 -11.94
CA LEU A 35 9.56 12.83 -12.92
C LEU A 35 8.12 12.54 -12.57
N GLU A 36 7.33 13.57 -12.30
CA GLU A 36 5.92 13.47 -11.95
C GLU A 36 5.06 14.23 -12.96
N GLY A 37 4.02 13.55 -13.49
CA GLY A 37 3.11 14.14 -14.46
C GLY A 37 2.12 15.15 -13.88
N ALA A 38 1.79 15.03 -12.61
CA ALA A 38 0.92 15.96 -11.91
C ALA A 38 1.66 17.25 -11.50
N ALA A 39 0.90 18.28 -11.14
CA ALA A 39 1.45 19.54 -10.65
C ALA A 39 2.07 19.42 -9.24
N GLN A 40 1.64 18.42 -8.47
CA GLN A 40 2.16 18.13 -7.13
C GLN A 40 2.68 16.67 -7.08
N PRO A 41 3.85 16.44 -6.48
CA PRO A 41 4.37 15.10 -6.30
C PRO A 41 3.67 14.39 -5.12
N PHE A 42 3.72 13.07 -5.09
CA PHE A 42 3.25 12.19 -4.01
C PHE A 42 1.74 12.17 -3.80
N GLY A 43 0.93 12.92 -4.57
CA GLY A 43 -0.53 12.96 -4.47
C GLY A 43 -1.04 13.47 -3.11
N GLU A 44 -2.22 12.99 -2.70
CA GLU A 44 -2.87 13.28 -1.41
C GLU A 44 -3.07 11.96 -0.66
N HIS A 45 -2.01 11.39 -0.11
CA HIS A 45 -2.02 10.06 0.49
C HIS A 45 -1.53 10.05 1.93
N THR A 46 -2.04 9.08 2.67
CA THR A 46 -1.55 8.65 3.97
C THR A 46 -1.07 7.20 3.86
N TRP A 47 0.22 6.94 4.06
CA TRP A 47 0.79 5.60 4.03
C TRP A 47 1.11 5.14 5.44
N SER A 48 0.28 4.27 5.97
CA SER A 48 0.42 3.74 7.31
C SER A 48 0.99 2.32 7.29
N PHE A 49 1.69 1.94 8.36
CA PHE A 49 2.30 0.63 8.50
C PHE A 49 2.51 0.29 9.97
N HIS A 50 2.54 -1.00 10.30
CA HIS A 50 3.01 -1.45 11.60
C HIS A 50 4.54 -1.33 11.64
N THR A 51 5.10 -0.85 12.75
CA THR A 51 6.56 -0.74 12.85
C THR A 51 7.27 -2.09 12.70
N SER A 52 6.55 -3.19 12.94
CA SER A 52 7.01 -4.56 12.69
C SER A 52 7.04 -4.97 11.21
N ASP A 53 6.43 -4.19 10.30
CA ASP A 53 6.41 -4.51 8.86
C ASP A 53 7.74 -4.20 8.16
N VAL A 54 8.60 -3.45 8.83
CA VAL A 54 9.93 -3.07 8.36
C VAL A 54 11.00 -3.45 9.39
N ARG A 55 12.22 -3.67 8.95
CA ARG A 55 13.32 -4.00 9.85
C ARG A 55 13.70 -2.78 10.71
N PRO A 56 14.17 -2.96 11.96
CA PRO A 56 14.66 -1.83 12.78
C PRO A 56 15.75 -0.99 12.08
N SER A 57 16.61 -1.63 11.28
CA SER A 57 17.62 -0.94 10.47
C SER A 57 17.03 -0.05 9.37
N ASP A 58 15.84 -0.39 8.86
CA ASP A 58 15.16 0.41 7.84
C ASP A 58 14.54 1.67 8.45
N MET A 59 14.10 1.61 9.71
CA MET A 59 13.59 2.79 10.41
C MET A 59 14.61 3.92 10.52
N ALA A 60 15.91 3.63 10.52
CA ALA A 60 16.95 4.65 10.60
C ALA A 60 16.89 5.65 9.43
N TRP A 61 16.63 5.16 8.21
CA TRP A 61 16.51 6.00 7.01
C TRP A 61 15.08 6.38 6.67
N LEU A 62 14.10 5.64 7.18
CA LEU A 62 12.66 5.88 6.94
C LEU A 62 12.10 6.97 7.88
N SER A 63 12.63 7.07 9.10
CA SER A 63 12.12 7.98 10.14
C SER A 63 11.98 9.45 9.73
N PRO A 64 12.86 10.05 8.87
CA PRO A 64 12.66 11.43 8.42
C PRO A 64 11.38 11.67 7.60
N LEU A 65 10.78 10.61 7.06
CA LEU A 65 9.52 10.67 6.29
C LEU A 65 8.29 10.47 7.18
N VAL A 66 8.46 9.93 8.40
CA VAL A 66 7.34 9.63 9.32
C VAL A 66 6.73 10.92 9.84
N ALA A 67 5.42 11.09 9.62
CA ALA A 67 4.65 12.22 10.11
C ALA A 67 4.19 11.99 11.56
N HIS A 68 3.68 10.79 11.86
CA HIS A 68 3.17 10.43 13.19
C HIS A 68 3.50 8.97 13.51
N GLN A 69 3.71 8.70 14.81
CA GLN A 69 3.99 7.37 15.32
C GLN A 69 3.28 7.16 16.66
N TRP A 70 2.71 5.97 16.86
CA TRP A 70 2.03 5.55 18.08
C TRP A 70 2.62 4.24 18.60
N GLN A 71 2.52 4.04 19.92
CA GLN A 71 3.06 2.83 20.57
C GLN A 71 2.16 1.61 20.42
N GLY A 72 0.90 1.82 20.05
CA GLY A 72 -0.09 0.77 19.87
C GLY A 72 -1.22 1.21 18.96
N GLN A 73 -2.17 0.31 18.78
CA GLN A 73 -3.36 0.51 17.95
C GLN A 73 -4.48 -0.38 18.44
N SER A 74 -5.71 -0.12 18.02
CA SER A 74 -6.86 -0.94 18.40
C SER A 74 -7.70 -1.36 17.19
N VAL A 75 -8.48 -2.42 17.41
CA VAL A 75 -9.54 -2.85 16.50
C VAL A 75 -10.83 -3.01 17.28
N ARG A 76 -11.95 -2.72 16.63
CA ARG A 76 -13.31 -2.80 17.20
C ARG A 76 -14.23 -3.56 16.27
N PHE A 77 -14.94 -4.53 16.81
CA PHE A 77 -16.02 -5.28 16.18
C PHE A 77 -17.21 -5.29 17.13
N ARG A 78 -18.41 -5.66 16.65
CA ARG A 78 -19.61 -5.71 17.50
C ARG A 78 -19.43 -6.58 18.76
N ASP A 79 -18.76 -7.74 18.60
CA ASP A 79 -18.61 -8.73 19.68
C ASP A 79 -17.14 -8.93 20.10
N HIS A 80 -16.22 -8.05 19.68
CA HIS A 80 -14.81 -8.18 19.99
C HIS A 80 -14.08 -6.85 19.81
N GLY A 81 -13.33 -6.46 20.82
CA GLY A 81 -12.37 -5.35 20.74
C GLY A 81 -11.01 -5.83 21.20
N ARG A 82 -9.96 -5.24 20.65
CA ARG A 82 -8.59 -5.58 21.04
C ARG A 82 -7.65 -4.40 20.86
N ASP A 83 -6.82 -4.16 21.87
CA ASP A 83 -5.65 -3.31 21.77
C ASP A 83 -4.44 -4.18 21.42
N LEU A 84 -3.65 -3.69 20.47
CA LEU A 84 -2.40 -4.28 20.03
C LEU A 84 -1.25 -3.36 20.44
N THR A 85 -0.20 -3.94 21.02
CA THR A 85 0.97 -3.21 21.53
C THR A 85 2.06 -3.02 20.49
N SER A 86 1.86 -3.53 19.26
CA SER A 86 2.77 -3.23 18.15
C SER A 86 2.64 -1.77 17.74
N GLY A 87 3.77 -1.10 17.56
CA GLY A 87 3.80 0.29 17.12
C GLY A 87 3.17 0.48 15.75
N TYR A 88 2.62 1.66 15.52
CA TYR A 88 2.03 2.06 14.26
C TYR A 88 2.59 3.41 13.82
N ALA A 89 2.84 3.58 12.54
CA ALA A 89 3.40 4.81 12.01
C ALA A 89 2.74 5.19 10.68
N THR A 90 2.79 6.47 10.35
CA THR A 90 2.26 6.97 9.07
C THR A 90 3.16 8.02 8.45
N LEU A 91 3.26 7.95 7.13
CA LEU A 91 3.78 8.99 6.26
C LEU A 91 2.58 9.70 5.63
N THR A 92 2.69 10.99 5.42
CA THR A 92 1.77 11.77 4.60
C THR A 92 2.48 12.29 3.37
N SER A 93 1.73 12.62 2.30
CA SER A 93 2.33 13.28 1.13
C SER A 93 3.12 14.53 1.51
N ALA A 94 2.63 15.31 2.48
CA ALA A 94 3.30 16.49 2.99
C ALA A 94 4.62 16.17 3.70
N SER A 95 4.65 15.14 4.57
CA SER A 95 5.88 14.75 5.27
C SER A 95 6.93 14.20 4.32
N VAL A 96 6.49 13.43 3.32
CA VAL A 96 7.38 12.92 2.25
C VAL A 96 7.95 14.07 1.43
N ALA A 97 7.12 15.01 0.97
CA ALA A 97 7.57 16.18 0.22
C ALA A 97 8.57 17.02 1.01
N ALA A 98 8.28 17.28 2.30
CA ALA A 98 9.18 18.04 3.18
C ALA A 98 10.53 17.34 3.43
N ALA A 99 10.53 16.01 3.50
CA ALA A 99 11.78 15.24 3.64
C ALA A 99 12.57 15.24 2.33
N MET A 100 11.91 15.01 1.18
CA MET A 100 12.58 15.03 -0.13
C MET A 100 13.22 16.37 -0.45
N ALA A 101 12.58 17.50 -0.09
CA ALA A 101 13.12 18.85 -0.30
C ALA A 101 14.43 19.12 0.46
N LYS A 102 14.78 18.29 1.45
CA LYS A 102 16.01 18.41 2.24
C LYS A 102 17.15 17.55 1.71
N LEU A 103 16.91 16.73 0.70
CA LEU A 103 17.92 15.82 0.16
C LEU A 103 18.78 16.53 -0.89
N ASP A 104 20.07 16.59 -0.64
CA ASP A 104 21.02 17.06 -1.64
C ASP A 104 21.12 16.07 -2.81
N GLY A 105 21.03 16.58 -4.05
CA GLY A 105 21.14 15.74 -5.26
C GLY A 105 19.86 15.01 -5.66
N VAL A 106 18.73 15.29 -5.00
CA VAL A 106 17.40 14.83 -5.44
C VAL A 106 16.66 15.97 -6.10
N GLU A 107 16.31 15.81 -7.37
CA GLU A 107 15.50 16.74 -8.15
C GLU A 107 14.12 16.12 -8.38
N ILE A 108 13.05 16.88 -8.08
CA ILE A 108 11.68 16.47 -8.39
C ILE A 108 11.12 17.42 -9.44
N ARG A 109 10.82 16.90 -10.62
CA ARG A 109 10.24 17.66 -11.75
C ARG A 109 8.78 17.30 -11.88
N THR A 110 7.92 18.20 -11.48
CA THR A 110 6.44 18.10 -11.65
C THR A 110 6.01 18.59 -13.04
N GLY A 111 4.76 18.29 -13.45
CA GLY A 111 4.28 18.58 -14.80
C GLY A 111 5.05 17.85 -15.91
N SER A 112 5.82 16.83 -15.55
CA SER A 112 6.73 16.10 -16.43
C SER A 112 6.10 14.75 -16.80
N ARG A 113 5.03 14.79 -17.63
CA ARG A 113 4.33 13.58 -18.08
C ARG A 113 5.23 12.73 -18.96
N VAL A 114 5.50 11.50 -18.52
CA VAL A 114 6.34 10.53 -19.22
C VAL A 114 5.51 9.74 -20.24
N THR A 115 5.94 9.75 -21.50
CA THR A 115 5.33 8.99 -22.60
C THR A 115 6.05 7.69 -22.90
N ASN A 116 7.39 7.71 -22.83
CA ASN A 116 8.19 6.51 -23.10
C ASN A 116 9.30 6.34 -22.05
N VAL A 117 9.61 5.07 -21.75
CA VAL A 117 10.69 4.67 -20.83
C VAL A 117 11.53 3.61 -21.53
N SER A 118 12.82 3.85 -21.58
CA SER A 118 13.84 2.91 -22.07
C SER A 118 14.93 2.70 -21.02
N PRO A 119 15.81 1.73 -21.16
CA PRO A 119 16.84 1.45 -20.14
C PRO A 119 17.77 2.64 -19.82
N ARG A 120 17.94 3.57 -20.76
CA ARG A 120 18.90 4.67 -20.64
C ARG A 120 18.30 6.06 -20.85
N ALA A 121 17.00 6.15 -21.12
CA ALA A 121 16.35 7.44 -21.35
C ALA A 121 14.86 7.39 -21.05
N ILE A 122 14.32 8.56 -20.68
CA ILE A 122 12.89 8.81 -20.55
C ILE A 122 12.51 9.90 -21.52
N THR A 123 11.40 9.73 -22.25
CA THR A 123 10.82 10.74 -23.13
C THR A 123 9.58 11.35 -22.47
N LEU A 124 9.53 12.68 -22.40
CA LEU A 124 8.39 13.44 -21.90
C LEU A 124 7.38 13.73 -23.01
N GLU A 125 6.18 14.10 -22.64
CA GLU A 125 5.12 14.55 -23.57
C GLU A 125 5.53 15.81 -24.35
N SER A 126 6.40 16.65 -23.78
CA SER A 126 7.02 17.81 -24.45
C SER A 126 7.98 17.45 -25.59
N GLY A 127 8.35 16.18 -25.72
CA GLY A 127 9.39 15.72 -26.63
C GLY A 127 10.82 15.74 -26.03
N GLU A 128 10.99 16.28 -24.83
CA GLU A 128 12.28 16.26 -24.13
C GLU A 128 12.71 14.82 -23.84
N VAL A 129 13.98 14.51 -24.12
CA VAL A 129 14.59 13.21 -23.79
C VAL A 129 15.60 13.42 -22.66
N ILE A 130 15.44 12.66 -21.58
CA ILE A 130 16.29 12.73 -20.39
C ILE A 130 17.09 11.42 -20.32
N GLU A 131 18.40 11.53 -20.53
CA GLU A 131 19.33 10.40 -20.44
C GLU A 131 19.72 10.10 -18.98
N ALA A 132 19.97 8.83 -18.68
CA ALA A 132 20.37 8.34 -17.36
C ALA A 132 21.22 7.07 -17.46
N ASP A 133 22.03 6.80 -16.45
CA ASP A 133 22.76 5.54 -16.33
C ASP A 133 21.82 4.39 -15.91
N CYS A 134 20.82 4.73 -15.12
CA CYS A 134 19.74 3.81 -14.74
C CYS A 134 18.38 4.54 -14.73
N VAL A 135 17.35 3.84 -15.19
CA VAL A 135 15.96 4.32 -15.23
C VAL A 135 15.07 3.35 -14.48
N ILE A 136 14.09 3.85 -13.73
CA ILE A 136 13.06 3.03 -13.07
C ILE A 136 11.67 3.53 -13.46
N ASP A 137 10.78 2.63 -13.90
CA ASP A 137 9.36 2.94 -14.11
C ASP A 137 8.55 2.68 -12.83
N ALA A 138 8.11 3.75 -12.18
CA ALA A 138 7.28 3.74 -10.97
C ALA A 138 5.93 4.47 -11.18
N ARG A 139 5.41 4.55 -12.41
CA ARG A 139 4.20 5.29 -12.82
C ARG A 139 2.88 4.68 -12.35
N GLY A 140 2.79 4.20 -11.14
CA GLY A 140 1.54 3.70 -10.58
C GLY A 140 1.06 2.37 -11.18
N TYR A 141 -0.18 2.00 -10.85
CA TYR A 141 -0.77 0.73 -11.24
C TYR A 141 -0.87 0.59 -12.78
N ARG A 142 -0.65 -0.63 -13.26
CA ARG A 142 -0.82 -1.04 -14.65
C ARG A 142 -1.91 -2.12 -14.74
N GLN A 143 -2.94 -1.87 -15.54
CA GLN A 143 -3.92 -2.91 -15.83
C GLN A 143 -3.28 -4.10 -16.55
N SER A 144 -3.69 -5.30 -16.17
CA SER A 144 -3.25 -6.55 -16.79
C SER A 144 -4.26 -7.65 -16.49
N ASP A 145 -4.61 -8.43 -17.50
CA ASP A 145 -5.44 -9.64 -17.36
C ASP A 145 -4.73 -10.78 -16.62
N ALA A 146 -3.44 -10.61 -16.33
CA ALA A 146 -2.67 -11.54 -15.50
C ALA A 146 -2.92 -11.33 -13.99
N LEU A 147 -3.64 -10.27 -13.60
CA LEU A 147 -3.90 -9.93 -12.20
C LEU A 147 -5.40 -9.71 -11.98
N VAL A 148 -6.05 -10.65 -11.30
CA VAL A 148 -7.47 -10.58 -10.96
C VAL A 148 -7.65 -9.99 -9.58
N LEU A 149 -8.46 -8.93 -9.48
CA LEU A 149 -8.58 -8.09 -8.29
C LEU A 149 -9.99 -8.11 -7.68
N GLY A 150 -10.06 -8.04 -6.36
CA GLY A 150 -11.07 -7.34 -5.59
C GLY A 150 -10.52 -5.99 -5.16
N TYR A 151 -11.31 -5.20 -4.47
CA TYR A 151 -10.94 -3.82 -4.19
C TYR A 151 -11.19 -3.44 -2.72
N GLN A 152 -10.24 -2.70 -2.15
CA GLN A 152 -10.43 -1.91 -0.95
C GLN A 152 -10.62 -0.46 -1.38
N LYS A 153 -11.82 0.07 -1.17
CA LYS A 153 -12.21 1.43 -1.56
C LYS A 153 -12.37 2.28 -0.33
N PHE A 154 -11.88 3.50 -0.37
CA PHE A 154 -11.98 4.39 0.79
C PHE A 154 -12.09 5.85 0.41
N VAL A 155 -12.68 6.61 1.33
CA VAL A 155 -12.58 8.07 1.43
C VAL A 155 -12.13 8.38 2.85
N GLY A 156 -11.18 9.28 2.99
CA GLY A 156 -10.69 9.80 4.26
C GLY A 156 -10.91 11.31 4.35
N LEU A 157 -11.43 11.76 5.48
CA LEU A 157 -11.50 13.17 5.85
C LEU A 157 -10.59 13.41 7.05
N GLU A 158 -9.55 14.21 6.86
CA GLU A 158 -8.79 14.76 7.96
C GLU A 158 -9.52 15.99 8.49
N VAL A 159 -9.99 15.92 9.73
CA VAL A 159 -10.87 16.92 10.31
C VAL A 159 -10.29 17.53 11.58
N GLU A 160 -10.61 18.79 11.82
CA GLU A 160 -10.47 19.43 13.12
C GLU A 160 -11.81 19.34 13.85
N THR A 161 -11.83 18.84 15.08
CA THR A 161 -13.03 18.75 15.93
C THR A 161 -13.12 19.92 16.88
N LYS A 162 -14.34 20.37 17.24
CA LYS A 162 -14.56 21.51 18.17
C LYS A 162 -14.08 21.24 19.59
N ALA A 163 -13.96 19.98 19.98
CA ALA A 163 -13.48 19.53 21.28
C ALA A 163 -12.62 18.27 21.10
N PRO A 164 -11.78 17.90 22.07
CA PRO A 164 -10.95 16.71 21.96
C PRO A 164 -11.76 15.45 21.66
N HIS A 165 -11.33 14.67 20.67
CA HIS A 165 -11.98 13.43 20.24
C HIS A 165 -11.70 12.22 21.16
N GLY A 166 -10.74 12.34 22.09
CA GLY A 166 -10.46 11.33 23.13
C GLY A 166 -9.64 10.12 22.68
N LEU A 167 -9.26 10.02 21.40
CA LEU A 167 -8.38 8.95 20.92
C LEU A 167 -6.92 9.26 21.28
N THR A 168 -6.21 8.24 21.77
CA THR A 168 -4.75 8.30 22.04
C THR A 168 -3.94 7.46 21.06
N ASN A 169 -4.55 6.41 20.51
CA ASN A 169 -3.94 5.52 19.53
C ASN A 169 -4.86 5.36 18.30
N PRO A 170 -4.33 4.96 17.16
CA PRO A 170 -5.12 4.59 16.00
C PRO A 170 -6.14 3.51 16.30
N VAL A 171 -7.32 3.63 15.68
CA VAL A 171 -8.26 2.54 15.52
C VAL A 171 -8.18 2.10 14.07
N ILE A 172 -7.38 1.06 13.81
CA ILE A 172 -7.09 0.63 12.43
C ILE A 172 -8.27 -0.08 11.77
N MET A 173 -9.30 -0.43 12.54
CA MET A 173 -10.45 -1.14 12.05
C MET A 173 -11.60 -1.06 13.06
N ASP A 174 -12.51 -0.11 12.88
CA ASP A 174 -13.78 -0.09 13.60
C ASP A 174 -14.87 -0.66 12.69
N ALA A 175 -15.08 -1.97 12.81
CA ALA A 175 -16.11 -2.73 12.08
C ALA A 175 -17.39 -2.93 12.92
N SER A 176 -17.60 -2.15 13.98
CA SER A 176 -18.86 -2.11 14.74
C SER A 176 -19.98 -1.39 13.97
N VAL A 177 -19.62 -0.66 12.92
CA VAL A 177 -20.53 0.04 11.99
C VAL A 177 -21.39 -0.94 11.18
N ASP A 178 -22.49 -0.43 10.61
CA ASP A 178 -23.34 -1.23 9.72
C ASP A 178 -22.59 -1.66 8.47
N GLN A 179 -22.80 -2.93 8.11
CA GLN A 179 -22.13 -3.58 6.99
C GLN A 179 -22.99 -3.47 5.74
N HIS A 180 -22.51 -2.73 4.75
CA HIS A 180 -23.17 -2.52 3.46
C HIS A 180 -22.22 -2.95 2.33
N ASP A 181 -22.73 -3.65 1.34
CA ASP A 181 -22.03 -3.98 0.07
C ASP A 181 -20.65 -4.63 0.18
N GLY A 182 -20.38 -5.30 1.28
CA GLY A 182 -19.12 -5.96 1.56
C GLY A 182 -18.66 -5.76 2.99
N TYR A 183 -17.35 -5.85 3.22
CA TYR A 183 -16.76 -5.58 4.53
C TYR A 183 -16.49 -4.09 4.68
N ARG A 184 -17.18 -3.44 5.61
CA ARG A 184 -17.01 -2.02 5.92
C ARG A 184 -16.41 -1.84 7.30
N PHE A 185 -15.48 -0.89 7.43
CA PHE A 185 -14.95 -0.40 8.71
C PHE A 185 -14.54 1.06 8.61
N VAL A 186 -14.42 1.70 9.76
CA VAL A 186 -13.88 3.04 9.87
C VAL A 186 -12.46 2.94 10.42
N TYR A 187 -11.54 3.66 9.78
CA TYR A 187 -10.15 3.77 10.17
C TYR A 187 -9.89 5.16 10.74
N LEU A 188 -9.20 5.24 11.89
CA LEU A 188 -9.00 6.49 12.63
C LEU A 188 -7.52 6.69 12.96
N LEU A 189 -6.98 7.86 12.59
CA LEU A 189 -5.63 8.26 12.98
C LEU A 189 -5.70 9.58 13.77
N PRO A 190 -5.43 9.57 15.08
CA PRO A 190 -5.41 10.77 15.90
C PRO A 190 -4.09 11.52 15.75
N PHE A 191 -4.06 12.62 15.01
CA PHE A 191 -2.84 13.42 14.78
C PHE A 191 -2.58 14.43 15.91
N SER A 192 -3.64 14.92 16.57
CA SER A 192 -3.59 15.75 17.78
C SER A 192 -4.82 15.48 18.64
N PRO A 193 -5.01 16.10 19.80
CA PRO A 193 -6.24 15.93 20.59
C PRO A 193 -7.53 16.30 19.84
N THR A 194 -7.46 17.21 18.86
CA THR A 194 -8.60 17.71 18.09
C THR A 194 -8.52 17.36 16.59
N ARG A 195 -7.38 16.88 16.11
CA ARG A 195 -7.17 16.56 14.70
C ARG A 195 -7.13 15.07 14.46
N VAL A 196 -8.03 14.57 13.62
CA VAL A 196 -8.17 13.13 13.34
C VAL A 196 -8.47 12.88 11.87
N LEU A 197 -7.82 11.87 11.29
CA LEU A 197 -8.28 11.28 10.03
C LEU A 197 -9.39 10.28 10.33
N ILE A 198 -10.52 10.43 9.67
CA ILE A 198 -11.65 9.50 9.70
C ILE A 198 -11.83 8.97 8.29
N GLU A 199 -11.62 7.68 8.10
CA GLU A 199 -11.70 7.03 6.79
C GLU A 199 -12.77 5.94 6.79
N ASP A 200 -13.75 6.01 5.88
CA ASP A 200 -14.68 4.92 5.61
C ASP A 200 -14.10 4.01 4.53
N THR A 201 -13.93 2.76 4.86
CA THR A 201 -13.26 1.77 4.00
C THR A 201 -14.17 0.58 3.75
N ARG A 202 -14.22 0.12 2.49
CA ARG A 202 -15.06 -1.00 2.06
C ARG A 202 -14.28 -1.98 1.17
N TYR A 203 -14.34 -3.26 1.52
CA TYR A 203 -13.89 -4.35 0.65
C TYR A 203 -15.04 -4.78 -0.24
N ALA A 204 -14.96 -4.45 -1.51
CA ALA A 204 -16.04 -4.64 -2.47
C ALA A 204 -15.57 -5.30 -3.78
N ASP A 205 -16.51 -5.87 -4.53
CA ASP A 205 -16.19 -6.65 -5.73
C ASP A 205 -15.91 -5.75 -6.97
N GLY A 206 -16.41 -4.51 -6.99
CA GLY A 206 -16.17 -3.55 -8.09
C GLY A 206 -15.29 -2.38 -7.67
N GLU A 207 -14.63 -1.73 -8.65
CA GLU A 207 -13.73 -0.60 -8.41
C GLU A 207 -14.47 0.76 -8.26
N ALA A 208 -15.72 0.86 -8.69
CA ALA A 208 -16.47 2.11 -8.62
C ALA A 208 -16.55 2.65 -7.19
N LEU A 209 -16.18 3.93 -7.00
CA LEU A 209 -16.13 4.62 -5.71
C LEU A 209 -17.16 5.75 -5.71
N ASP A 210 -18.19 5.65 -4.86
CA ASP A 210 -19.10 6.76 -4.56
C ASP A 210 -18.55 7.58 -3.40
N GLN A 211 -17.78 8.61 -3.74
CA GLN A 211 -17.14 9.46 -2.73
C GLN A 211 -18.16 10.18 -1.85
N ALA A 212 -19.28 10.63 -2.42
CA ALA A 212 -20.30 11.35 -1.68
C ALA A 212 -21.00 10.47 -0.64
N ASP A 213 -21.22 9.18 -0.96
CA ASP A 213 -21.79 8.22 0.00
C ASP A 213 -20.83 7.97 1.17
N LEU A 214 -19.53 7.77 0.90
CA LEU A 214 -18.55 7.55 1.94
C LEU A 214 -18.33 8.81 2.79
N GLU A 215 -18.33 10.02 2.21
CA GLU A 215 -18.25 11.27 2.97
C GLU A 215 -19.45 11.43 3.93
N ARG A 216 -20.67 11.12 3.48
CA ARG A 216 -21.85 11.12 4.37
C ARG A 216 -21.72 10.10 5.50
N ALA A 217 -21.18 8.94 5.20
CA ALA A 217 -20.95 7.89 6.20
C ALA A 217 -19.91 8.31 7.25
N ILE A 218 -18.85 9.01 6.86
CA ILE A 218 -17.86 9.61 7.78
C ILE A 218 -18.49 10.65 8.69
N GLN A 219 -19.31 11.56 8.15
CA GLN A 219 -19.99 12.59 8.93
C GLN A 219 -20.97 11.97 9.94
N ALA A 220 -21.73 10.95 9.53
CA ALA A 220 -22.60 10.19 10.41
C ALA A 220 -21.83 9.45 11.51
N TYR A 221 -20.67 8.86 11.17
CA TYR A 221 -19.80 8.23 12.17
C TYR A 221 -19.27 9.25 13.18
N ALA A 222 -18.73 10.40 12.74
CA ALA A 222 -18.26 11.46 13.63
C ALA A 222 -19.36 11.92 14.59
N ALA A 223 -20.57 12.14 14.07
CA ALA A 223 -21.72 12.51 14.88
C ALA A 223 -22.07 11.43 15.92
N SER A 224 -22.02 10.16 15.56
CA SER A 224 -22.27 9.02 16.47
C SER A 224 -21.24 8.92 17.60
N GLN A 225 -20.01 9.39 17.37
CA GLN A 225 -18.95 9.49 18.38
C GLN A 225 -19.07 10.78 19.23
N GLY A 226 -20.03 11.65 18.96
CA GLY A 226 -20.16 12.96 19.61
C GLY A 226 -19.12 14.00 19.12
N TRP A 227 -18.45 13.76 18.00
CA TRP A 227 -17.45 14.66 17.44
C TRP A 227 -18.11 15.69 16.53
N ALA A 228 -18.13 16.94 16.96
CA ALA A 228 -18.55 18.05 16.12
C ALA A 228 -17.37 18.51 15.26
N ILE A 229 -17.45 18.30 13.97
CA ILE A 229 -16.44 18.75 13.01
C ILE A 229 -16.49 20.26 12.92
N ALA A 230 -15.34 20.92 13.12
CA ALA A 230 -15.16 22.35 12.93
C ALA A 230 -14.72 22.68 11.50
N GLU A 231 -13.80 21.88 10.96
CA GLU A 231 -13.21 22.07 9.64
C GLU A 231 -12.81 20.73 9.02
N ILE A 232 -12.93 20.62 7.70
CA ILE A 232 -12.30 19.55 6.91
C ILE A 232 -10.99 20.11 6.36
N VAL A 233 -9.88 19.61 6.88
CA VAL A 233 -8.53 20.11 6.57
C VAL A 233 -8.01 19.52 5.26
N ARG A 234 -8.25 18.21 5.03
CA ARG A 234 -7.79 17.48 3.86
C ARG A 234 -8.76 16.35 3.53
N LYS A 235 -8.86 16.03 2.25
CA LYS A 235 -9.58 14.87 1.77
C LYS A 235 -8.62 13.95 1.03
N GLU A 236 -8.78 12.65 1.23
CA GLU A 236 -8.11 11.64 0.44
C GLU A 236 -9.10 10.56 0.00
N HIS A 237 -8.79 9.88 -1.08
CA HIS A 237 -9.58 8.74 -1.53
C HIS A 237 -8.70 7.78 -2.34
N GLY A 238 -9.12 6.54 -2.41
CA GLY A 238 -8.39 5.54 -3.17
C GLY A 238 -9.16 4.27 -3.40
N VAL A 239 -8.66 3.52 -4.38
CA VAL A 239 -9.10 2.18 -4.71
C VAL A 239 -7.86 1.30 -4.73
N LEU A 240 -7.66 0.53 -3.67
CA LEU A 240 -6.50 -0.34 -3.53
C LEU A 240 -6.81 -1.74 -4.08
N PRO A 241 -5.87 -2.35 -4.79
CA PRO A 241 -6.03 -3.69 -5.33
C PRO A 241 -5.92 -4.75 -4.22
N ILE A 242 -6.86 -5.68 -4.21
CA ILE A 242 -6.80 -6.90 -3.39
C ILE A 242 -6.61 -8.08 -4.34
N SER A 243 -5.45 -8.71 -4.31
CA SER A 243 -5.12 -9.77 -5.27
C SER A 243 -5.90 -11.06 -4.99
N LEU A 244 -6.73 -11.48 -5.95
CA LEU A 244 -7.48 -12.73 -5.89
C LEU A 244 -6.75 -13.85 -6.64
N ALA A 245 -6.21 -13.54 -7.82
CA ALA A 245 -5.38 -14.45 -8.61
C ALA A 245 -4.31 -13.66 -9.36
N TYR A 246 -3.16 -14.27 -9.57
CA TYR A 246 -2.03 -13.59 -10.19
C TYR A 246 -1.15 -14.59 -10.98
N ASP A 247 -0.98 -14.34 -12.25
CA ASP A 247 -0.01 -15.00 -13.12
C ASP A 247 1.21 -14.06 -13.29
N ALA A 248 2.16 -14.16 -12.38
CA ALA A 248 3.27 -13.23 -12.32
C ALA A 248 4.21 -13.33 -13.54
N GLU A 249 4.42 -14.54 -14.08
CA GLU A 249 5.27 -14.73 -15.27
C GLU A 249 4.65 -14.01 -16.48
N ARG A 250 3.34 -14.17 -16.70
CA ARG A 250 2.61 -13.48 -17.76
C ARG A 250 2.61 -11.96 -17.54
N PHE A 251 2.35 -11.48 -16.31
CA PHE A 251 2.40 -10.06 -15.98
C PHE A 251 3.74 -9.43 -16.36
N TRP A 252 4.84 -10.05 -15.97
CA TRP A 252 6.17 -9.54 -16.28
C TRP A 252 6.56 -9.69 -17.76
N ALA A 253 5.99 -10.66 -18.47
CA ALA A 253 6.20 -10.80 -19.93
C ALA A 253 5.52 -9.68 -20.74
N GLU A 254 4.52 -8.99 -20.18
CA GLU A 254 3.84 -7.84 -20.81
C GLU A 254 4.64 -6.53 -20.66
N SER A 255 5.77 -6.55 -19.96
CA SER A 255 6.59 -5.36 -19.67
C SER A 255 7.90 -5.39 -20.47
N PRO A 256 8.49 -4.22 -20.79
CA PRO A 256 9.84 -4.18 -21.33
C PRO A 256 10.80 -4.92 -20.39
N PRO A 257 11.57 -5.91 -20.87
CA PRO A 257 12.37 -6.77 -20.00
C PRO A 257 13.52 -6.04 -19.33
N ASP A 258 14.02 -4.96 -19.96
CA ASP A 258 15.23 -4.25 -19.57
C ASP A 258 14.95 -2.95 -18.80
N VAL A 259 13.68 -2.68 -18.48
CA VAL A 259 13.26 -1.51 -17.72
C VAL A 259 12.82 -1.95 -16.32
N PRO A 260 13.56 -1.56 -15.26
CA PRO A 260 13.17 -1.80 -13.88
C PRO A 260 11.80 -1.19 -13.56
N GLN A 261 10.95 -1.92 -12.86
CA GLN A 261 9.66 -1.42 -12.38
C GLN A 261 9.61 -1.42 -10.86
N ALA A 262 8.95 -0.42 -10.25
CA ALA A 262 8.84 -0.32 -8.81
C ALA A 262 7.41 0.02 -8.33
N GLY A 263 7.12 -0.31 -7.07
CA GLY A 263 5.84 -0.02 -6.43
C GLY A 263 4.66 -0.68 -7.12
N MET A 264 3.56 0.05 -7.26
CA MET A 264 2.31 -0.44 -7.88
C MET A 264 2.51 -0.86 -9.35
N ARG A 265 3.46 -0.27 -10.05
CA ARG A 265 3.81 -0.62 -11.43
C ARG A 265 4.31 -2.05 -11.55
N ALA A 266 5.03 -2.52 -10.56
CA ALA A 266 5.57 -3.88 -10.46
C ALA A 266 4.61 -4.88 -9.78
N ALA A 267 3.37 -4.48 -9.47
CA ALA A 267 2.42 -5.23 -8.64
C ALA A 267 3.01 -5.65 -7.27
N LEU A 268 3.89 -4.82 -6.70
CA LEU A 268 4.53 -5.03 -5.40
C LEU A 268 3.73 -4.33 -4.29
N PHE A 269 2.76 -5.05 -3.74
CA PHE A 269 1.91 -4.65 -2.62
C PHE A 269 1.47 -5.88 -1.82
N HIS A 270 1.01 -5.65 -0.59
CA HIS A 270 0.46 -6.74 0.23
C HIS A 270 -0.88 -7.21 -0.34
N PRO A 271 -1.04 -8.50 -0.68
CA PRO A 271 -2.21 -8.97 -1.44
C PRO A 271 -3.56 -8.72 -0.78
N THR A 272 -3.61 -8.71 0.57
CA THR A 272 -4.86 -8.60 1.34
C THR A 272 -5.21 -7.16 1.72
N THR A 273 -4.22 -6.28 1.90
CA THR A 273 -4.44 -4.90 2.33
C THR A 273 -4.25 -3.88 1.21
N GLY A 274 -3.59 -4.26 0.11
CA GLY A 274 -3.18 -3.33 -0.93
C GLY A 274 -2.04 -2.38 -0.52
N TYR A 275 -1.54 -2.48 0.71
CA TYR A 275 -0.48 -1.60 1.23
C TYR A 275 0.84 -1.88 0.52
N SER A 276 1.50 -0.82 0.06
CA SER A 276 2.72 -0.92 -0.75
C SER A 276 3.99 -0.53 0.01
N LEU A 277 3.90 0.11 1.18
CA LEU A 277 5.06 0.68 1.87
C LEU A 277 6.12 -0.38 2.22
N PRO A 278 5.81 -1.53 2.84
CA PRO A 278 6.84 -2.53 3.17
C PRO A 278 7.54 -3.09 1.93
N GLU A 279 6.82 -3.29 0.81
CA GLU A 279 7.44 -3.74 -0.43
C GLU A 279 8.28 -2.63 -1.08
N ALA A 280 7.85 -1.37 -1.01
CA ALA A 280 8.63 -0.23 -1.48
C ALA A 280 9.94 -0.06 -0.69
N VAL A 281 9.93 -0.32 0.63
CA VAL A 281 11.14 -0.36 1.47
C VAL A 281 12.09 -1.47 1.01
N ARG A 282 11.58 -2.67 0.74
CA ARG A 282 12.40 -3.79 0.24
C ARG A 282 13.06 -3.47 -1.11
N VAL A 283 12.29 -2.88 -2.03
CA VAL A 283 12.82 -2.45 -3.33
C VAL A 283 13.83 -1.33 -3.18
N ALA A 284 13.58 -0.34 -2.32
CA ALA A 284 14.54 0.74 -2.05
C ALA A 284 15.89 0.20 -1.52
N ASN A 285 15.85 -0.78 -0.61
CA ASN A 285 17.06 -1.45 -0.14
C ASN A 285 17.76 -2.23 -1.28
N LEU A 286 16.99 -2.99 -2.08
CA LEU A 286 17.55 -3.74 -3.21
C LEU A 286 18.27 -2.82 -4.20
N VAL A 287 17.68 -1.66 -4.51
CA VAL A 287 18.31 -0.65 -5.38
C VAL A 287 19.57 -0.10 -4.74
N ALA A 288 19.53 0.29 -3.46
CA ALA A 288 20.67 0.89 -2.76
C ALA A 288 21.84 -0.09 -2.54
N GLU A 289 21.55 -1.36 -2.26
CA GLU A 289 22.55 -2.41 -2.09
C GLU A 289 23.24 -2.79 -3.41
N ALA A 290 22.53 -2.57 -4.53
CA ALA A 290 23.05 -2.88 -5.86
C ALA A 290 23.78 -1.70 -6.52
N TRP A 291 23.58 -0.47 -6.04
CA TRP A 291 24.08 0.75 -6.68
C TRP A 291 25.61 0.90 -6.59
N PRO A 292 26.33 1.31 -7.67
CA PRO A 292 25.81 1.66 -9.00
C PRO A 292 25.47 0.44 -9.86
N ILE A 293 24.38 0.53 -10.63
CA ILE A 293 23.86 -0.57 -11.45
C ILE A 293 23.16 -0.01 -12.70
N ASP A 294 23.23 -0.73 -13.81
CA ASP A 294 22.46 -0.44 -15.03
C ASP A 294 21.02 -0.93 -14.94
N SER A 295 20.15 -0.39 -15.81
CA SER A 295 18.73 -0.73 -15.82
C SER A 295 18.45 -2.21 -16.09
N GLU A 296 19.17 -2.82 -17.02
CA GLU A 296 18.93 -4.22 -17.42
C GLU A 296 19.19 -5.19 -16.26
N THR A 297 20.34 -4.99 -15.59
CA THR A 297 20.69 -5.79 -14.39
C THR A 297 19.73 -5.53 -13.24
N LEU A 298 19.30 -4.28 -13.01
CA LEU A 298 18.36 -3.93 -11.97
C LEU A 298 16.96 -4.50 -12.27
N ALA A 299 16.51 -4.46 -13.53
CA ALA A 299 15.24 -5.04 -13.96
C ALA A 299 15.18 -6.54 -13.65
N ALA A 300 16.26 -7.27 -13.96
CA ALA A 300 16.35 -8.70 -13.66
C ALA A 300 16.27 -8.97 -12.15
N ARG A 301 16.94 -8.17 -11.31
CA ARG A 301 16.90 -8.29 -9.84
C ARG A 301 15.52 -8.00 -9.26
N ILE A 302 14.87 -6.91 -9.68
CA ILE A 302 13.52 -6.57 -9.21
C ILE A 302 12.50 -7.62 -9.66
N LYS A 303 12.58 -8.10 -10.90
CA LYS A 303 11.73 -9.19 -11.39
C LYS A 303 11.91 -10.46 -10.56
N ALA A 304 13.14 -10.85 -10.27
CA ALA A 304 13.44 -12.02 -9.43
C ALA A 304 12.84 -11.87 -8.01
N HIS A 305 12.98 -10.68 -7.41
CA HIS A 305 12.35 -10.33 -6.14
C HIS A 305 10.82 -10.46 -6.22
N ALA A 306 10.19 -9.85 -7.23
CA ALA A 306 8.74 -9.89 -7.41
C ALA A 306 8.20 -11.32 -7.59
N LEU A 307 8.90 -12.17 -8.36
CA LEU A 307 8.53 -13.57 -8.54
C LEU A 307 8.69 -14.39 -7.24
N ALA A 308 9.71 -14.09 -6.43
CA ALA A 308 9.87 -14.71 -5.11
C ALA A 308 8.72 -14.30 -4.17
N ARG A 309 8.37 -13.00 -4.13
CA ARG A 309 7.22 -12.50 -3.34
C ARG A 309 5.91 -13.12 -3.81
N TYR A 310 5.67 -13.21 -5.11
CA TYR A 310 4.49 -13.88 -5.67
C TYR A 310 4.30 -15.30 -5.12
N ARG A 311 5.38 -16.11 -5.09
CA ARG A 311 5.32 -17.49 -4.57
C ARG A 311 4.98 -17.52 -3.08
N GLN A 312 5.59 -16.67 -2.29
CA GLN A 312 5.32 -16.55 -0.85
C GLN A 312 3.90 -16.06 -0.55
N GLN A 313 3.33 -15.23 -1.42
CA GLN A 313 2.03 -14.60 -1.24
C GLN A 313 0.83 -15.46 -1.69
N GLY A 314 1.02 -16.68 -2.13
CA GLY A 314 -0.05 -17.56 -2.59
C GLY A 314 -1.14 -17.81 -1.53
N PHE A 315 -0.74 -17.91 -0.26
CA PHE A 315 -1.66 -18.09 0.86
C PHE A 315 -2.60 -16.88 1.07
N TYR A 316 -2.10 -15.66 0.95
CA TYR A 316 -2.92 -14.44 1.07
C TYR A 316 -3.95 -14.36 -0.05
N ARG A 317 -3.58 -14.70 -1.30
CA ARG A 317 -4.53 -14.76 -2.41
C ARG A 317 -5.61 -15.83 -2.20
N LEU A 318 -5.27 -16.97 -1.57
CA LEU A 318 -6.27 -17.95 -1.14
C LEU A 318 -7.25 -17.35 -0.13
N LEU A 319 -6.77 -16.67 0.91
CA LEU A 319 -7.62 -16.02 1.91
C LEU A 319 -8.51 -14.95 1.29
N ASN A 320 -7.99 -14.17 0.34
CA ASN A 320 -8.76 -13.16 -0.38
C ASN A 320 -9.88 -13.81 -1.21
N ARG A 321 -9.60 -14.90 -1.93
CA ARG A 321 -10.65 -15.67 -2.64
C ARG A 321 -11.71 -16.19 -1.68
N MET A 322 -11.32 -16.70 -0.51
CA MET A 322 -12.27 -17.12 0.51
C MET A 322 -13.12 -15.96 1.02
N LEU A 323 -12.53 -14.78 1.24
CA LEU A 323 -13.25 -13.59 1.71
C LEU A 323 -14.22 -13.07 0.65
N PHE A 324 -13.79 -12.96 -0.61
CA PHE A 324 -14.59 -12.34 -1.67
C PHE A 324 -15.61 -13.30 -2.29
N LEU A 325 -15.27 -14.58 -2.46
CA LEU A 325 -16.06 -15.54 -3.22
C LEU A 325 -16.82 -16.56 -2.36
N ALA A 326 -16.33 -16.88 -1.15
CA ALA A 326 -16.96 -17.84 -0.27
C ALA A 326 -17.77 -17.21 0.86
N ALA A 327 -17.33 -16.07 1.41
CA ALA A 327 -18.07 -15.36 2.44
C ALA A 327 -19.22 -14.54 1.82
N ARG A 328 -20.34 -14.49 2.54
CA ARG A 328 -21.43 -13.55 2.20
C ARG A 328 -20.93 -12.11 2.43
N PRO A 329 -21.21 -11.15 1.53
CA PRO A 329 -20.75 -9.76 1.67
C PRO A 329 -21.06 -9.16 3.04
N ASP A 330 -22.29 -9.30 3.53
CA ASP A 330 -22.77 -8.80 4.83
C ASP A 330 -22.11 -9.48 6.05
N ARG A 331 -21.36 -10.56 5.85
CA ARG A 331 -20.70 -11.34 6.91
C ARG A 331 -19.18 -11.38 6.79
N ARG A 332 -18.57 -10.67 5.85
CA ARG A 332 -17.11 -10.63 5.69
C ARG A 332 -16.41 -10.13 6.96
N HIS A 333 -17.02 -9.21 7.71
CA HIS A 333 -16.49 -8.70 8.98
C HIS A 333 -16.24 -9.80 10.03
N LEU A 334 -17.01 -10.89 10.02
CA LEU A 334 -16.82 -12.03 10.94
C LEU A 334 -15.51 -12.78 10.68
N VAL A 335 -15.02 -12.77 9.44
CA VAL A 335 -13.72 -13.35 9.09
C VAL A 335 -12.60 -12.58 9.76
N LEU A 336 -12.64 -11.23 9.67
CA LEU A 336 -11.65 -10.34 10.28
C LEU A 336 -11.77 -10.33 11.82
N GLN A 337 -13.00 -10.32 12.37
CA GLN A 337 -13.23 -10.43 13.82
C GLN A 337 -12.59 -11.71 14.39
N ARG A 338 -12.69 -12.83 13.67
CA ARG A 338 -12.01 -14.08 14.07
C ARG A 338 -10.50 -13.96 13.95
N PHE A 339 -9.99 -13.36 12.87
CA PHE A 339 -8.55 -13.17 12.67
C PHE A 339 -7.91 -12.40 13.82
N TYR A 340 -8.55 -11.33 14.30
CA TYR A 340 -8.03 -10.54 15.42
C TYR A 340 -8.13 -11.21 16.80
N ARG A 341 -8.68 -12.41 16.90
CA ARG A 341 -8.58 -13.27 18.09
C ARG A 341 -7.31 -14.12 18.10
N LEU A 342 -6.54 -14.12 17.02
CA LEU A 342 -5.28 -14.87 16.93
C LEU A 342 -4.16 -14.19 17.74
N PRO A 343 -3.06 -14.91 18.08
CA PRO A 343 -1.93 -14.31 18.78
C PRO A 343 -1.35 -13.10 18.04
N GLN A 344 -1.00 -12.05 18.78
CA GLN A 344 -0.48 -10.80 18.20
C GLN A 344 0.76 -11.03 17.30
N PRO A 345 1.78 -11.84 17.66
CA PRO A 345 2.91 -12.09 16.78
C PRO A 345 2.54 -12.71 15.41
N LEU A 346 1.45 -13.48 15.36
CA LEU A 346 0.92 -14.00 14.09
C LEU A 346 0.30 -12.87 13.26
N ILE A 347 -0.47 -11.98 13.89
CA ILE A 347 -1.07 -10.82 13.24
C ILE A 347 0.02 -9.92 12.64
N GLU A 348 1.09 -9.65 13.39
CA GLU A 348 2.24 -8.87 12.95
C GLU A 348 2.90 -9.50 11.72
N ARG A 349 3.24 -10.80 11.76
CA ARG A 349 3.80 -11.49 10.58
C ARG A 349 2.86 -11.51 9.39
N PHE A 350 1.55 -11.54 9.62
CA PHE A 350 0.56 -11.48 8.53
C PHE A 350 0.65 -10.12 7.81
N TYR A 351 0.67 -9.00 8.54
CA TYR A 351 0.77 -7.67 7.94
C TYR A 351 2.13 -7.40 7.30
N ALA A 352 3.21 -7.94 7.88
CA ALA A 352 4.54 -7.90 7.27
C ALA A 352 4.67 -8.71 5.97
N GLY A 353 3.67 -9.56 5.65
CA GLY A 353 3.72 -10.48 4.51
C GLY A 353 4.70 -11.64 4.73
N GLU A 354 4.92 -12.04 5.99
CA GLU A 354 5.91 -13.04 6.44
C GLU A 354 5.27 -14.19 7.22
N THR A 355 4.03 -14.55 6.87
CA THR A 355 3.28 -15.63 7.51
C THR A 355 4.02 -16.96 7.40
N SER A 356 4.31 -17.60 8.54
CA SER A 356 4.97 -18.90 8.60
C SER A 356 4.01 -20.04 8.27
N PHE A 357 4.55 -21.25 8.05
CA PHE A 357 3.75 -22.46 7.85
C PHE A 357 2.84 -22.76 9.07
N PHE A 358 3.31 -22.55 10.28
CA PHE A 358 2.51 -22.72 11.51
C PHE A 358 1.40 -21.68 11.62
N ASP A 359 1.66 -20.44 11.19
CA ASP A 359 0.64 -19.41 11.13
C ASP A 359 -0.47 -19.78 10.15
N ILE A 360 -0.11 -20.32 8.98
CA ILE A 360 -1.07 -20.81 7.97
C ILE A 360 -2.00 -21.86 8.58
N ILE A 361 -1.42 -22.87 9.24
CA ILE A 361 -2.20 -23.90 9.93
C ILE A 361 -3.11 -23.25 10.97
N ARG A 362 -2.59 -22.34 11.79
CA ARG A 362 -3.35 -21.69 12.86
C ARG A 362 -4.51 -20.82 12.33
N ILE A 363 -4.33 -20.13 11.21
CA ILE A 363 -5.37 -19.32 10.56
C ILE A 363 -6.49 -20.22 10.00
N LEU A 364 -6.13 -21.35 9.39
CA LEU A 364 -7.08 -22.25 8.73
C LEU A 364 -7.79 -23.20 9.71
N THR A 365 -7.25 -23.44 10.91
CA THR A 365 -7.82 -24.37 11.89
C THR A 365 -8.91 -23.73 12.75
N GLY A 366 -9.80 -24.57 13.32
CA GLY A 366 -10.93 -24.19 14.17
C GLY A 366 -12.23 -23.99 13.37
N LYS A 367 -13.25 -23.36 13.98
CA LYS A 367 -14.57 -23.18 13.35
C LYS A 367 -14.45 -22.27 12.12
N PRO A 368 -14.73 -22.75 10.90
CA PRO A 368 -14.56 -21.96 9.68
C PRO A 368 -15.57 -20.79 9.66
N PRO A 369 -15.11 -19.56 9.32
CA PRO A 369 -15.99 -18.40 9.20
C PRO A 369 -16.78 -18.37 7.88
N VAL A 370 -16.44 -19.27 6.95
CA VAL A 370 -17.09 -19.43 5.64
C VAL A 370 -17.49 -20.88 5.41
N PRO A 371 -18.50 -21.17 4.57
CA PRO A 371 -18.88 -22.55 4.25
C PRO A 371 -17.73 -23.32 3.60
N VAL A 372 -17.37 -24.49 4.16
CA VAL A 372 -16.22 -25.29 3.69
C VAL A 372 -16.37 -25.67 2.22
N SER A 373 -17.58 -26.04 1.77
CA SER A 373 -17.85 -26.39 0.37
C SER A 373 -17.57 -25.24 -0.61
N LYS A 374 -17.79 -23.98 -0.19
CA LYS A 374 -17.44 -22.80 -0.97
C LYS A 374 -15.94 -22.52 -0.90
N ALA A 375 -15.32 -22.66 0.28
CA ALA A 375 -13.90 -22.47 0.47
C ALA A 375 -13.04 -23.40 -0.41
N ILE A 376 -13.44 -24.67 -0.56
CA ILE A 376 -12.75 -25.64 -1.43
C ILE A 376 -12.73 -25.18 -2.89
N LYS A 377 -13.80 -24.55 -3.38
CA LYS A 377 -13.85 -24.00 -4.75
C LYS A 377 -12.89 -22.83 -4.96
N CYS A 378 -12.45 -22.18 -3.88
CA CYS A 378 -11.53 -21.04 -3.92
C CYS A 378 -10.04 -21.44 -3.95
N ILE A 379 -9.69 -22.73 -3.83
CA ILE A 379 -8.29 -23.18 -3.71
C ILE A 379 -7.47 -22.79 -4.96
N ARG A 380 -8.02 -22.97 -6.14
CA ARG A 380 -7.30 -22.75 -7.41
C ARG A 380 -7.50 -21.34 -7.95
N GLU A 381 -6.42 -20.72 -8.44
CA GLU A 381 -6.44 -19.41 -9.12
C GLU A 381 -6.86 -19.51 -10.59
N THR A 382 -6.57 -20.64 -11.22
CA THR A 382 -6.76 -20.87 -12.67
C THR A 382 -8.15 -20.54 -13.21
N PRO A 383 -9.28 -20.84 -12.50
CA PRO A 383 -10.60 -20.48 -13.00
C PRO A 383 -10.79 -18.97 -13.19
N LEU A 384 -10.27 -18.17 -12.25
CA LEU A 384 -10.36 -16.70 -12.32
C LEU A 384 -9.51 -16.14 -13.45
N LEU A 385 -8.27 -16.63 -13.59
CA LEU A 385 -7.36 -16.22 -14.68
C LEU A 385 -7.88 -16.59 -16.08
N ARG A 386 -8.71 -17.62 -16.19
CA ARG A 386 -9.37 -17.99 -17.46
C ARG A 386 -10.59 -17.12 -17.75
N ALA A 387 -11.36 -16.75 -16.73
CA ALA A 387 -12.58 -15.95 -16.90
C ALA A 387 -12.31 -14.53 -17.42
N VAL A 388 -11.13 -13.97 -17.15
CA VAL A 388 -10.73 -12.63 -17.67
C VAL A 388 -10.29 -12.70 -19.13
N LYS A 389 -9.95 -13.90 -19.66
CA LYS A 389 -9.54 -14.10 -21.05
C LYS A 389 -10.73 -14.30 -22.01
N SER A 390 -11.94 -14.56 -21.48
CA SER A 390 -13.18 -14.77 -22.23
C SER A 390 -14.00 -13.51 -22.33
#